data_c83e4bac1c7d31b200123a25ca1dc4b5
#
_entry.id   c83e4bac1c7d31b200123a25ca1dc4b5
#
_cell.length_a   1.000
_cell.length_b   1.000
_cell.length_c   1.000
_cell.angle_alpha   90.00
_cell.angle_beta   90.00
_cell.angle_gamma   90.00
#
_symmetry.space_group_name_H-M   'P 1'
#
loop_
_entity.id
_entity.type
_entity.pdbx_description
1 polymer ?
#
loop_
_entity_poly.entity_id
_entity_poly.type
_entity_poly.pdbx_seq_one_letter_code
_entity_poly.pdbx_strand_id
1 'polypeptide(L)'
;MVVIGPTFLALRKIWEWGIGAGIESIMVGHIMLPECSRKLRPGIKDADILPATVSPELLTDLLRSDLGFNGVVLTDASIMVGLTAALPRERQMVQAITAGCDMILFFRNHNEDFGFVRDAIESGEITPDRLDDALTRILGLKAKLGLHRRRDKDDLVPPVEELAVIGCAEHHEIAARIADRTIALLKDTAETLPLDPVRHRRLRLYCLESAPDFTGVTPEFKRVAIEELTSAGFEVSVYKTVQELAAEGQRPDMQTFISAETQGYPEKYDAALILANVSDFAQQGALRIRWSMPMGPEMPWYAAEVPTVFVSLNMPNHLIDVPMVKTAINAHTPTRETVQALVAKLIGRSEFTGTHNDNVWCDSWDTRR
;
A
#
# COMPACT_ATOMS: atom_id res chain seq x y z
N MET A 1 -15.52 -3.24 0.96
CA MET A 1 -15.35 -2.00 1.75
C MET A 1 -16.63 -1.20 1.68
N VAL A 2 -17.08 -0.59 2.76
CA VAL A 2 -18.30 0.25 2.82
C VAL A 2 -17.86 1.66 3.18
N VAL A 3 -18.28 2.66 2.38
CA VAL A 3 -17.98 4.08 2.63
C VAL A 3 -19.21 4.78 3.17
N ILE A 4 -19.07 5.48 4.31
CA ILE A 4 -20.16 6.11 5.07
C ILE A 4 -20.19 7.62 4.78
N GLY A 5 -21.38 8.20 4.78
CA GLY A 5 -21.85 9.56 4.51
C GLY A 5 -20.85 10.73 4.37
N PRO A 6 -20.22 11.28 5.42
CA PRO A 6 -19.33 12.43 5.32
C PRO A 6 -18.11 12.19 4.39
N THR A 7 -17.65 10.96 4.34
CA THR A 7 -16.53 10.55 3.46
C THR A 7 -16.91 10.63 1.99
N PHE A 8 -18.18 10.37 1.63
CA PHE A 8 -18.65 10.47 0.26
C PHE A 8 -18.56 11.89 -0.30
N LEU A 9 -18.95 12.92 0.48
CA LEU A 9 -18.88 14.32 0.04
C LEU A 9 -17.43 14.79 -0.19
N ALA A 10 -16.50 14.30 0.63
CA ALA A 10 -15.08 14.59 0.42
C ALA A 10 -14.52 13.88 -0.83
N LEU A 11 -14.89 12.61 -1.03
CA LEU A 11 -14.49 11.83 -2.20
C LEU A 11 -15.10 12.38 -3.50
N ARG A 12 -16.35 12.87 -3.46
CA ARG A 12 -17.00 13.50 -4.62
C ARG A 12 -16.16 14.61 -5.22
N LYS A 13 -15.58 15.49 -4.41
CA LYS A 13 -14.72 16.60 -4.86
C LYS A 13 -13.48 16.11 -5.63
N ILE A 14 -12.90 14.98 -5.21
CA ILE A 14 -11.75 14.39 -5.91
C ILE A 14 -12.15 13.98 -7.33
N TRP A 15 -13.31 13.37 -7.48
CA TRP A 15 -13.84 12.99 -8.80
C TRP A 15 -14.17 14.21 -9.65
N GLU A 16 -14.85 15.21 -9.09
CA GLU A 16 -15.15 16.47 -9.77
C GLU A 16 -13.87 17.16 -10.28
N TRP A 17 -12.83 17.22 -9.46
CA TRP A 17 -11.53 17.78 -9.86
C TRP A 17 -10.84 16.95 -10.94
N GLY A 18 -10.83 15.64 -10.82
CA GLY A 18 -10.26 14.75 -11.82
C GLY A 18 -10.96 14.88 -13.17
N ILE A 19 -12.29 14.84 -13.17
CA ILE A 19 -13.12 15.02 -14.37
C ILE A 19 -12.89 16.40 -14.97
N GLY A 20 -12.91 17.48 -14.15
CA GLY A 20 -12.63 18.84 -14.58
C GLY A 20 -11.22 19.03 -15.12
N ALA A 21 -10.25 18.27 -14.67
CA ALA A 21 -8.88 18.23 -15.20
C ALA A 21 -8.76 17.42 -16.50
N GLY A 22 -9.82 16.74 -16.96
CA GLY A 22 -9.87 16.05 -18.25
C GLY A 22 -9.32 14.61 -18.20
N ILE A 23 -9.48 13.89 -17.07
CA ILE A 23 -9.16 12.45 -17.06
C ILE A 23 -10.01 11.72 -18.10
N GLU A 24 -9.42 10.73 -18.75
CA GLU A 24 -10.02 10.06 -19.91
C GLU A 24 -10.52 8.65 -19.59
N SER A 25 -10.10 8.09 -18.48
CA SER A 25 -10.57 6.80 -18.01
C SER A 25 -10.69 6.76 -16.49
N ILE A 26 -11.65 5.98 -16.00
CA ILE A 26 -11.88 5.73 -14.58
C ILE A 26 -11.97 4.22 -14.37
N MET A 27 -11.16 3.71 -13.44
CA MET A 27 -11.32 2.34 -12.94
C MET A 27 -12.23 2.35 -11.74
N VAL A 28 -13.32 1.59 -11.80
CA VAL A 28 -14.34 1.53 -10.75
C VAL A 28 -14.11 0.32 -9.86
N GLY A 29 -13.90 0.59 -8.57
CA GLY A 29 -13.66 -0.46 -7.57
C GLY A 29 -14.93 -1.24 -7.20
N HIS A 30 -14.73 -2.46 -6.72
CA HIS A 30 -15.81 -3.33 -6.22
C HIS A 30 -16.21 -2.95 -4.79
N ILE A 31 -16.66 -1.71 -4.61
CA ILE A 31 -16.97 -1.08 -3.32
C ILE A 31 -18.44 -0.70 -3.28
N MET A 32 -19.13 -1.06 -2.20
CA MET A 32 -20.50 -0.63 -1.98
C MET A 32 -20.54 0.79 -1.38
N LEU A 33 -21.51 1.60 -1.84
CA LEU A 33 -21.83 2.92 -1.32
C LEU A 33 -23.31 2.98 -0.88
N PRO A 34 -23.71 2.30 0.20
CA PRO A 34 -25.12 2.08 0.55
C PRO A 34 -25.91 3.37 0.69
N GLU A 35 -25.36 4.39 1.36
CA GLU A 35 -26.06 5.67 1.54
C GLU A 35 -26.24 6.42 0.21
N CYS A 36 -25.26 6.33 -0.68
CA CYS A 36 -25.36 6.90 -2.00
C CYS A 36 -26.41 6.19 -2.84
N SER A 37 -26.39 4.86 -2.88
CA SER A 37 -27.39 4.06 -3.58
C SER A 37 -28.81 4.34 -3.08
N ARG A 38 -29.04 4.44 -1.74
CA ARG A 38 -30.35 4.81 -1.19
C ARG A 38 -30.78 6.22 -1.56
N LYS A 39 -29.84 7.17 -1.67
CA LYS A 39 -30.13 8.54 -2.10
C LYS A 39 -30.51 8.62 -3.58
N LEU A 40 -29.79 7.92 -4.43
CA LEU A 40 -30.00 7.91 -5.88
C LEU A 40 -31.22 7.07 -6.28
N ARG A 41 -31.49 6.00 -5.52
CA ARG A 41 -32.61 5.07 -5.74
C ARG A 41 -33.41 4.90 -4.44
N PRO A 42 -34.32 5.84 -4.12
CA PRO A 42 -35.15 5.74 -2.91
C PRO A 42 -35.96 4.46 -2.88
N GLY A 43 -35.92 3.75 -1.75
CA GLY A 43 -36.62 2.48 -1.59
C GLY A 43 -35.83 1.24 -2.02
N ILE A 44 -34.60 1.37 -2.48
CA ILE A 44 -33.71 0.21 -2.71
C ILE A 44 -33.57 -0.62 -1.43
N LYS A 45 -33.72 -1.93 -1.54
CA LYS A 45 -33.49 -2.83 -0.41
C LYS A 45 -32.00 -3.05 -0.20
N ASP A 46 -31.59 -3.29 1.04
CA ASP A 46 -30.18 -3.52 1.38
C ASP A 46 -29.57 -4.71 0.60
N ALA A 47 -30.38 -5.74 0.32
CA ALA A 47 -29.97 -6.90 -0.46
C ALA A 47 -29.75 -6.59 -1.96
N ASP A 48 -30.26 -5.49 -2.46
CA ASP A 48 -30.14 -5.06 -3.86
C ASP A 48 -29.01 -4.03 -4.06
N ILE A 49 -28.35 -3.60 -2.96
CA ILE A 49 -27.22 -2.69 -3.03
C ILE A 49 -25.98 -3.47 -3.48
N LEU A 50 -25.50 -3.13 -4.66
CA LEU A 50 -24.38 -3.81 -5.31
C LEU A 50 -23.10 -2.97 -5.27
N PRO A 51 -21.91 -3.59 -5.46
CA PRO A 51 -20.67 -2.87 -5.67
C PRO A 51 -20.76 -1.90 -6.86
N ALA A 52 -20.07 -0.77 -6.79
CA ALA A 52 -20.14 0.30 -7.78
C ALA A 52 -19.93 -0.18 -9.21
N THR A 53 -19.04 -1.15 -9.44
CA THR A 53 -18.76 -1.74 -10.76
C THR A 53 -19.99 -2.34 -11.44
N VAL A 54 -20.98 -2.76 -10.67
CA VAL A 54 -22.19 -3.45 -11.15
C VAL A 54 -23.48 -2.73 -10.75
N SER A 55 -23.37 -1.47 -10.32
CA SER A 55 -24.46 -0.62 -9.85
C SER A 55 -24.82 0.45 -10.87
N PRO A 56 -25.98 0.36 -11.54
CA PRO A 56 -26.42 1.37 -12.53
C PRO A 56 -26.56 2.77 -11.90
N GLU A 57 -27.07 2.87 -10.70
CA GLU A 57 -27.24 4.15 -10.00
C GLU A 57 -25.89 4.85 -9.73
N LEU A 58 -24.82 4.10 -9.53
CA LEU A 58 -23.48 4.70 -9.30
C LEU A 58 -22.75 5.01 -10.61
N LEU A 59 -22.88 4.15 -11.62
CA LEU A 59 -22.19 4.33 -12.90
C LEU A 59 -22.95 5.25 -13.85
N THR A 60 -24.25 5.03 -14.02
CA THR A 60 -25.06 5.78 -14.98
C THR A 60 -25.58 7.07 -14.36
N ASP A 61 -26.26 7.00 -13.21
CA ASP A 61 -26.92 8.18 -12.65
C ASP A 61 -25.90 9.14 -12.01
N LEU A 62 -24.98 8.62 -11.16
CA LEU A 62 -24.00 9.48 -10.51
C LEU A 62 -22.84 9.85 -11.45
N LEU A 63 -22.10 8.84 -11.97
CA LEU A 63 -20.85 9.11 -12.69
C LEU A 63 -21.09 9.76 -14.05
N ARG A 64 -22.00 9.20 -14.84
CA ARG A 64 -22.29 9.72 -16.19
C ARG A 64 -23.15 10.98 -16.15
N SER A 65 -24.30 10.90 -15.47
CA SER A 65 -25.30 11.97 -15.53
C SER A 65 -25.00 13.13 -14.57
N ASP A 66 -24.73 12.88 -13.31
CA ASP A 66 -24.56 13.93 -12.30
C ASP A 66 -23.14 14.54 -12.34
N LEU A 67 -22.08 13.70 -12.44
CA LEU A 67 -20.69 14.16 -12.51
C LEU A 67 -20.24 14.48 -13.96
N GLY A 68 -21.01 14.11 -14.96
CA GLY A 68 -20.73 14.43 -16.37
C GLY A 68 -19.53 13.72 -16.99
N PHE A 69 -19.07 12.59 -16.42
CA PHE A 69 -17.93 11.87 -16.96
C PHE A 69 -18.27 11.14 -18.26
N ASN A 70 -17.61 11.50 -19.35
CA ASN A 70 -17.83 10.90 -20.68
C ASN A 70 -16.63 10.08 -21.20
N GLY A 71 -15.62 9.81 -20.37
CA GLY A 71 -14.48 8.95 -20.71
C GLY A 71 -14.78 7.45 -20.56
N VAL A 72 -13.76 6.62 -20.75
CA VAL A 72 -13.85 5.16 -20.63
C VAL A 72 -13.96 4.75 -19.16
N VAL A 73 -14.96 3.93 -18.84
CA VAL A 73 -15.09 3.28 -17.52
C VAL A 73 -14.64 1.84 -17.64
N LEU A 74 -13.66 1.45 -16.83
CA LEU A 74 -13.22 0.07 -16.74
C LEU A 74 -13.47 -0.49 -15.33
N THR A 75 -13.70 -1.80 -15.27
CA THR A 75 -13.84 -2.48 -13.97
C THR A 75 -12.51 -2.52 -13.24
N ASP A 76 -12.52 -2.73 -11.93
CA ASP A 76 -11.39 -3.31 -11.22
C ASP A 76 -11.26 -4.80 -11.58
N ALA A 77 -10.23 -5.47 -11.10
CA ALA A 77 -9.94 -6.86 -11.42
C ALA A 77 -11.11 -7.80 -11.07
N SER A 78 -11.70 -8.43 -12.07
CA SER A 78 -12.94 -9.20 -11.91
C SER A 78 -12.79 -10.47 -11.05
N ILE A 79 -11.57 -10.86 -10.73
CA ILE A 79 -11.28 -11.97 -9.82
C ILE A 79 -11.34 -11.59 -8.33
N MET A 80 -11.46 -10.30 -8.01
CA MET A 80 -11.48 -9.81 -6.63
C MET A 80 -12.77 -10.21 -5.90
N VAL A 81 -12.63 -10.53 -4.60
CA VAL A 81 -13.74 -10.97 -3.73
C VAL A 81 -14.89 -9.96 -3.69
N GLY A 82 -14.61 -8.66 -3.79
CA GLY A 82 -15.64 -7.62 -3.79
C GLY A 82 -16.68 -7.77 -4.92
N LEU A 83 -16.30 -8.36 -6.05
CA LEU A 83 -17.22 -8.71 -7.15
C LEU A 83 -17.70 -10.16 -7.07
N THR A 84 -16.77 -11.10 -6.85
CA THR A 84 -17.08 -12.54 -6.94
C THR A 84 -18.00 -13.03 -5.80
N ALA A 85 -18.00 -12.33 -4.65
CA ALA A 85 -18.96 -12.60 -3.57
C ALA A 85 -20.30 -11.88 -3.74
N ALA A 86 -20.40 -10.89 -4.65
CA ALA A 86 -21.62 -10.10 -4.84
C ALA A 86 -22.58 -10.72 -5.86
N LEU A 87 -22.05 -11.38 -6.89
CA LEU A 87 -22.85 -11.91 -8.00
C LEU A 87 -22.37 -13.28 -8.46
N PRO A 88 -23.29 -14.15 -8.93
CA PRO A 88 -22.93 -15.37 -9.66
C PRO A 88 -22.04 -15.07 -10.86
N ARG A 89 -21.16 -16.00 -11.20
CA ARG A 89 -20.11 -15.78 -12.19
C ARG A 89 -20.64 -15.34 -13.56
N GLU A 90 -21.67 -15.99 -14.05
CA GLU A 90 -22.29 -15.69 -15.35
C GLU A 90 -22.90 -14.29 -15.38
N ARG A 91 -23.18 -13.69 -14.22
CA ARG A 91 -23.77 -12.35 -14.12
C ARG A 91 -22.73 -11.23 -14.01
N GLN A 92 -21.53 -11.52 -13.57
CA GLN A 92 -20.52 -10.49 -13.21
C GLN A 92 -20.18 -9.59 -14.39
N MET A 93 -19.81 -10.18 -15.54
CA MET A 93 -19.41 -9.42 -16.73
C MET A 93 -20.59 -8.73 -17.38
N VAL A 94 -21.69 -9.44 -17.51
CA VAL A 94 -22.95 -8.92 -18.11
C VAL A 94 -23.45 -7.72 -17.31
N GLN A 95 -23.54 -7.86 -16.00
CA GLN A 95 -24.00 -6.79 -15.11
C GLN A 95 -23.04 -5.59 -15.11
N ALA A 96 -21.73 -5.79 -15.19
CA ALA A 96 -20.77 -4.69 -15.27
C ALA A 96 -20.98 -3.85 -16.53
N ILE A 97 -21.19 -4.51 -17.69
CA ILE A 97 -21.43 -3.82 -18.96
C ILE A 97 -22.80 -3.12 -18.93
N THR A 98 -23.85 -3.80 -18.51
CA THR A 98 -25.20 -3.21 -18.45
C THR A 98 -25.30 -2.06 -17.44
N ALA A 99 -24.54 -2.11 -16.35
CA ALA A 99 -24.47 -1.02 -15.37
C ALA A 99 -23.73 0.22 -15.86
N GLY A 100 -22.83 0.10 -16.86
CA GLY A 100 -22.17 1.26 -17.47
C GLY A 100 -20.64 1.14 -17.62
N CYS A 101 -20.03 0.01 -17.30
CA CYS A 101 -18.61 -0.22 -17.62
C CYS A 101 -18.44 -0.46 -19.12
N ASP A 102 -17.40 0.14 -19.71
CA ASP A 102 -17.06 0.00 -21.12
C ASP A 102 -16.02 -1.09 -21.37
N MET A 103 -15.13 -1.33 -20.40
CA MET A 103 -14.07 -2.34 -20.49
C MET A 103 -14.01 -3.18 -19.21
N ILE A 104 -13.64 -4.44 -19.38
CA ILE A 104 -13.47 -5.40 -18.29
C ILE A 104 -11.98 -5.65 -18.08
N LEU A 105 -11.54 -5.51 -16.84
CA LEU A 105 -10.16 -5.76 -16.45
C LEU A 105 -10.05 -7.15 -15.82
N PHE A 106 -9.13 -7.95 -16.38
CA PHE A 106 -8.83 -9.34 -16.04
C PHE A 106 -10.03 -10.29 -16.13
N PHE A 107 -9.90 -11.26 -17.00
CA PHE A 107 -10.81 -12.39 -17.07
C PHE A 107 -10.35 -13.49 -16.10
N ARG A 108 -11.31 -14.19 -15.52
CA ARG A 108 -11.03 -15.42 -14.79
C ARG A 108 -10.76 -16.57 -15.75
N ASN A 109 -11.59 -16.66 -16.79
CA ASN A 109 -11.43 -17.57 -17.92
C ASN A 109 -11.90 -16.85 -19.18
N HIS A 110 -10.98 -16.57 -20.10
CA HIS A 110 -11.25 -15.75 -21.26
C HIS A 110 -12.43 -16.28 -22.12
N ASN A 111 -12.44 -17.57 -22.42
CA ASN A 111 -13.45 -18.17 -23.28
C ASN A 111 -14.84 -18.17 -22.63
N GLU A 112 -14.88 -18.49 -21.34
CA GLU A 112 -16.13 -18.56 -20.58
C GLU A 112 -16.71 -17.15 -20.37
N ASP A 113 -15.90 -16.21 -19.90
CA ASP A 113 -16.33 -14.83 -19.65
C ASP A 113 -16.78 -14.13 -20.94
N PHE A 114 -16.06 -14.37 -22.06
CA PHE A 114 -16.47 -13.88 -23.38
C PHE A 114 -17.77 -14.54 -23.85
N GLY A 115 -17.96 -15.84 -23.57
CA GLY A 115 -19.21 -16.55 -23.86
C GLY A 115 -20.41 -15.89 -23.18
N PHE A 116 -20.33 -15.57 -21.90
CA PHE A 116 -21.42 -14.91 -21.18
C PHE A 116 -21.77 -13.54 -21.78
N VAL A 117 -20.78 -12.75 -22.16
CA VAL A 117 -20.99 -11.44 -22.78
C VAL A 117 -21.63 -11.60 -24.16
N ARG A 118 -21.14 -12.52 -25.01
CA ARG A 118 -21.70 -12.80 -26.31
C ARG A 118 -23.17 -13.23 -26.22
N ASP A 119 -23.46 -14.19 -25.34
CA ASP A 119 -24.82 -14.72 -25.16
C ASP A 119 -25.77 -13.62 -24.65
N ALA A 120 -25.28 -12.70 -23.83
CA ALA A 120 -26.06 -11.53 -23.38
C ALA A 120 -26.29 -10.49 -24.49
N ILE A 121 -25.38 -10.34 -25.44
CA ILE A 121 -25.59 -9.51 -26.65
C ILE A 121 -26.62 -10.18 -27.56
N GLU A 122 -26.50 -11.48 -27.83
CA GLU A 122 -27.39 -12.25 -28.69
C GLU A 122 -28.83 -12.30 -28.14
N SER A 123 -28.99 -12.35 -26.81
CA SER A 123 -30.31 -12.29 -26.15
C SER A 123 -30.88 -10.88 -26.05
N GLY A 124 -30.10 -9.84 -26.31
CA GLY A 124 -30.51 -8.45 -26.19
C GLY A 124 -30.45 -7.91 -24.76
N GLU A 125 -29.91 -8.65 -23.81
CA GLU A 125 -29.69 -8.16 -22.43
C GLU A 125 -28.63 -7.02 -22.39
N ILE A 126 -27.55 -7.16 -23.15
CA ILE A 126 -26.68 -6.04 -23.52
C ILE A 126 -27.24 -5.47 -24.82
N THR A 127 -27.86 -4.30 -24.74
CA THR A 127 -28.49 -3.67 -25.89
C THR A 127 -27.46 -3.18 -26.92
N PRO A 128 -27.81 -3.11 -28.23
CA PRO A 128 -26.94 -2.50 -29.23
C PRO A 128 -26.48 -1.09 -28.87
N ASP A 129 -27.38 -0.27 -28.35
CA ASP A 129 -27.06 1.12 -27.93
C ASP A 129 -26.00 1.13 -26.82
N ARG A 130 -26.09 0.22 -25.85
CA ARG A 130 -25.09 0.12 -24.77
C ARG A 130 -23.72 -0.35 -25.30
N LEU A 131 -23.72 -1.28 -26.24
CA LEU A 131 -22.53 -1.78 -26.90
C LEU A 131 -21.86 -0.69 -27.74
N ASP A 132 -22.63 0.02 -28.58
CA ASP A 132 -22.13 1.12 -29.39
C ASP A 132 -21.60 2.28 -28.58
N ASP A 133 -22.23 2.60 -27.44
CA ASP A 133 -21.79 3.61 -26.50
C ASP A 133 -20.42 3.24 -25.90
N ALA A 134 -20.20 1.99 -25.48
CA ALA A 134 -18.92 1.50 -24.99
C ALA A 134 -17.83 1.55 -26.08
N LEU A 135 -18.15 1.01 -27.26
CA LEU A 135 -17.21 0.97 -28.38
C LEU A 135 -16.82 2.38 -28.84
N THR A 136 -17.77 3.32 -28.86
CA THR A 136 -17.50 4.73 -29.20
C THR A 136 -16.46 5.34 -28.27
N ARG A 137 -16.57 5.14 -26.96
CA ARG A 137 -15.58 5.64 -26.00
C ARG A 137 -14.23 4.94 -26.12
N ILE A 138 -14.22 3.62 -26.26
CA ILE A 138 -12.99 2.84 -26.41
C ILE A 138 -12.24 3.25 -27.68
N LEU A 139 -12.94 3.30 -28.81
CA LEU A 139 -12.34 3.65 -30.10
C LEU A 139 -11.95 5.13 -30.13
N GLY A 140 -12.73 6.01 -29.50
CA GLY A 140 -12.42 7.42 -29.34
C GLY A 140 -11.12 7.65 -28.56
N LEU A 141 -10.93 6.96 -27.44
CA LEU A 141 -9.69 7.01 -26.66
C LEU A 141 -8.49 6.48 -27.46
N LYS A 142 -8.65 5.33 -28.14
CA LYS A 142 -7.60 4.78 -29.01
C LYS A 142 -7.25 5.72 -30.16
N ALA A 143 -8.24 6.39 -30.75
CA ALA A 143 -8.04 7.37 -31.81
C ALA A 143 -7.31 8.61 -31.30
N LYS A 144 -7.66 9.14 -30.13
CA LYS A 144 -6.99 10.27 -29.48
C LYS A 144 -5.52 9.97 -29.20
N LEU A 145 -5.21 8.76 -28.74
CA LEU A 145 -3.83 8.28 -28.52
C LEU A 145 -3.09 7.99 -29.85
N GLY A 146 -3.77 8.08 -31.00
CA GLY A 146 -3.18 7.84 -32.31
C GLY A 146 -2.79 6.39 -32.57
N LEU A 147 -3.31 5.42 -31.80
CA LEU A 147 -2.84 4.02 -31.84
C LEU A 147 -2.98 3.38 -33.21
N HIS A 148 -4.03 3.72 -33.99
CA HIS A 148 -4.21 3.25 -35.36
C HIS A 148 -3.08 3.72 -36.29
N ARG A 149 -2.61 4.99 -36.13
CA ARG A 149 -1.51 5.54 -36.95
C ARG A 149 -0.14 5.02 -36.51
N ARG A 150 0.02 4.81 -35.20
CA ARG A 150 1.26 4.27 -34.62
C ARG A 150 1.44 2.82 -35.00
N ARG A 151 0.37 2.02 -34.98
CA ARG A 151 0.39 0.63 -35.44
C ARG A 151 0.86 0.51 -36.91
N ASP A 152 0.32 1.35 -37.78
CA ASP A 152 0.65 1.32 -39.21
C ASP A 152 2.12 1.73 -39.50
N LYS A 153 2.76 2.40 -38.54
CA LYS A 153 4.18 2.79 -38.59
C LYS A 153 5.10 1.88 -37.78
N ASP A 154 4.58 0.82 -37.20
CA ASP A 154 5.29 -0.06 -36.25
C ASP A 154 5.92 0.70 -35.07
N ASP A 155 5.20 1.72 -34.55
CA ASP A 155 5.62 2.65 -33.49
C ASP A 155 4.71 2.55 -32.24
N LEU A 156 4.18 1.35 -31.94
CA LEU A 156 3.34 1.15 -30.76
C LEU A 156 4.17 1.00 -29.47
N VAL A 157 5.34 0.42 -29.58
CA VAL A 157 6.26 0.18 -28.47
C VAL A 157 7.42 1.15 -28.58
N PRO A 158 7.63 1.99 -27.57
CA PRO A 158 8.82 2.87 -27.56
C PRO A 158 10.13 2.09 -27.58
N PRO A 159 11.20 2.67 -28.13
CA PRO A 159 12.55 2.07 -28.04
C PRO A 159 12.96 1.82 -26.59
N VAL A 160 13.76 0.76 -26.37
CA VAL A 160 14.21 0.39 -25.03
C VAL A 160 15.02 1.50 -24.34
N GLU A 161 15.66 2.36 -25.12
CA GLU A 161 16.43 3.51 -24.66
C GLU A 161 15.57 4.53 -23.89
N GLU A 162 14.27 4.62 -24.19
CA GLU A 162 13.33 5.50 -23.46
C GLU A 162 13.10 5.03 -22.04
N LEU A 163 13.41 3.77 -21.69
CA LEU A 163 13.36 3.29 -20.32
C LEU A 163 14.39 3.97 -19.41
N ALA A 164 15.41 4.63 -19.97
CA ALA A 164 16.42 5.37 -19.22
C ALA A 164 15.82 6.53 -18.36
N VAL A 165 14.60 6.96 -18.68
CA VAL A 165 13.88 7.95 -17.83
C VAL A 165 13.43 7.34 -16.48
N ILE A 166 13.24 6.02 -16.42
CA ILE A 166 12.79 5.35 -15.20
C ILE A 166 13.95 5.29 -14.21
N GLY A 167 13.76 5.87 -13.02
CA GLY A 167 14.81 5.91 -12.00
C GLY A 167 16.00 6.80 -12.39
N CYS A 168 15.80 7.82 -13.22
CA CYS A 168 16.82 8.82 -13.51
C CYS A 168 17.19 9.64 -12.26
N ALA A 169 18.28 10.38 -12.32
CA ALA A 169 18.80 11.18 -11.20
C ALA A 169 17.72 12.11 -10.61
N GLU A 170 16.93 12.77 -11.46
CA GLU A 170 15.86 13.67 -11.04
C GLU A 170 14.77 12.92 -10.22
N HIS A 171 14.43 11.69 -10.60
CA HIS A 171 13.47 10.87 -9.84
C HIS A 171 14.03 10.52 -8.47
N HIS A 172 15.31 10.15 -8.36
CA HIS A 172 15.96 9.88 -7.07
C HIS A 172 16.07 11.14 -6.19
N GLU A 173 16.35 12.31 -6.77
CA GLU A 173 16.35 13.59 -6.04
C GLU A 173 14.96 13.94 -5.49
N ILE A 174 13.90 13.73 -6.27
CA ILE A 174 12.51 13.92 -5.82
C ILE A 174 12.19 12.94 -4.70
N ALA A 175 12.52 11.67 -4.86
CA ALA A 175 12.29 10.63 -3.84
C ALA A 175 13.03 10.96 -2.53
N ALA A 176 14.29 11.40 -2.61
CA ALA A 176 15.08 11.79 -1.44
C ALA A 176 14.46 13.00 -0.70
N ARG A 177 14.01 14.03 -1.44
CA ARG A 177 13.32 15.19 -0.83
C ARG A 177 12.00 14.79 -0.17
N ILE A 178 11.24 13.89 -0.78
CA ILE A 178 9.99 13.39 -0.19
C ILE A 178 10.32 12.62 1.09
N ALA A 179 11.27 11.69 1.03
CA ALA A 179 11.69 10.90 2.18
C ALA A 179 12.13 11.78 3.35
N ASP A 180 13.00 12.76 3.11
CA ASP A 180 13.46 13.67 4.17
C ASP A 180 12.32 14.47 4.81
N ARG A 181 11.34 14.93 4.03
CA ARG A 181 10.24 15.77 4.50
C ARG A 181 9.09 15.00 5.16
N THR A 182 8.96 13.70 4.89
CA THR A 182 7.81 12.90 5.37
C THR A 182 8.10 12.09 6.62
N ILE A 183 9.37 11.78 6.91
CA ILE A 183 9.74 11.06 8.13
C ILE A 183 9.34 11.86 9.36
N ALA A 184 8.47 11.28 10.19
CA ALA A 184 7.86 11.92 11.34
C ALA A 184 8.30 11.27 12.66
N LEU A 185 8.76 12.09 13.59
CA LEU A 185 9.00 11.67 14.98
C LEU A 185 7.65 11.63 15.71
N LEU A 186 7.23 10.44 16.15
CA LEU A 186 5.98 10.25 16.89
C LEU A 186 6.16 10.45 18.38
N LYS A 187 7.30 10.04 18.92
CA LYS A 187 7.57 9.94 20.34
C LYS A 187 9.08 9.94 20.58
N ASP A 188 9.52 10.71 21.53
CA ASP A 188 10.89 10.64 22.11
C ASP A 188 10.88 11.10 23.56
N THR A 189 10.21 10.32 24.43
CA THR A 189 10.01 10.68 25.85
C THR A 189 11.23 10.48 26.71
N ALA A 190 12.27 9.85 26.19
CA ALA A 190 13.56 9.63 26.87
C ALA A 190 14.69 10.49 26.29
N GLU A 191 14.38 11.40 25.36
CA GLU A 191 15.38 12.23 24.68
C GLU A 191 16.54 11.39 24.12
N THR A 192 16.17 10.27 23.46
CA THR A 192 17.11 9.28 22.91
C THR A 192 17.87 9.82 21.70
N LEU A 193 17.22 10.68 20.93
CA LEU A 193 17.79 11.23 19.71
C LEU A 193 18.55 12.54 19.97
N PRO A 194 19.63 12.81 19.23
CA PRO A 194 20.24 11.94 18.22
C PRO A 194 21.04 10.79 18.82
N LEU A 195 21.11 9.66 18.09
CA LEU A 195 22.04 8.58 18.40
C LEU A 195 23.47 9.04 18.04
N ASP A 196 24.37 9.04 19.01
CA ASP A 196 25.77 9.39 18.80
C ASP A 196 26.60 8.12 18.51
N PRO A 197 27.21 7.98 17.32
CA PRO A 197 28.00 6.79 16.98
C PRO A 197 29.23 6.54 17.88
N VAL A 198 29.66 7.55 18.64
CA VAL A 198 30.75 7.38 19.60
C VAL A 198 30.25 6.79 20.93
N ARG A 199 29.12 7.28 21.42
CA ARG A 199 28.49 6.82 22.67
C ARG A 199 27.69 5.53 22.49
N HIS A 200 27.04 5.36 21.31
CA HIS A 200 26.15 4.24 21.01
C HIS A 200 26.77 3.37 19.92
N ARG A 201 28.08 3.13 20.01
CA ARG A 201 28.88 2.51 18.96
C ARG A 201 28.37 1.14 18.53
N ARG A 202 28.06 0.28 19.54
CA ARG A 202 27.57 -1.10 19.29
C ARG A 202 26.06 -1.10 19.14
N LEU A 203 25.58 -1.06 17.91
CA LEU A 203 24.16 -0.98 17.58
C LEU A 203 23.58 -2.34 17.26
N ARG A 204 22.56 -2.79 18.01
CA ARG A 204 21.77 -3.98 17.69
C ARG A 204 20.65 -3.60 16.73
N LEU A 205 20.63 -4.20 15.55
CA LEU A 205 19.63 -3.95 14.51
C LEU A 205 18.65 -5.13 14.43
N TYR A 206 17.36 -4.85 14.59
CA TYR A 206 16.26 -5.77 14.37
C TYR A 206 15.50 -5.36 13.09
N CYS A 207 15.33 -6.29 12.16
CA CYS A 207 14.51 -6.08 10.97
C CYS A 207 13.29 -7.00 11.06
N LEU A 208 12.11 -6.41 11.24
CA LEU A 208 10.84 -7.12 11.28
C LEU A 208 10.19 -7.03 9.91
N GLU A 209 9.94 -8.15 9.28
CA GLU A 209 9.40 -8.20 7.92
C GLU A 209 8.10 -9.01 7.87
N SER A 210 7.18 -8.61 7.02
CA SER A 210 6.08 -9.48 6.60
C SER A 210 6.61 -10.68 5.83
N ALA A 211 5.80 -11.71 5.69
CA ALA A 211 6.08 -12.76 4.73
C ALA A 211 6.29 -12.14 3.33
N PRO A 212 7.21 -12.69 2.51
CA PRO A 212 7.39 -12.22 1.14
C PRO A 212 6.06 -12.17 0.40
N ASP A 213 5.85 -11.13 -0.40
CA ASP A 213 4.71 -11.06 -1.28
C ASP A 213 4.87 -12.05 -2.46
N PHE A 214 3.84 -12.15 -3.29
CA PHE A 214 3.86 -13.07 -4.43
C PHE A 214 4.87 -12.66 -5.53
N THR A 215 5.43 -11.45 -5.49
CA THR A 215 6.43 -10.98 -6.45
C THR A 215 7.81 -11.54 -6.16
N GLY A 216 8.03 -12.01 -4.92
CA GLY A 216 9.34 -12.49 -4.47
C GLY A 216 10.41 -11.41 -4.39
N VAL A 217 10.04 -10.13 -4.56
CA VAL A 217 10.97 -9.01 -4.45
C VAL A 217 11.23 -8.72 -2.97
N THR A 218 12.47 -8.93 -2.54
CA THR A 218 12.89 -8.57 -1.18
C THR A 218 13.33 -7.09 -1.17
N PRO A 219 12.73 -6.25 -0.34
CA PRO A 219 13.16 -4.87 -0.20
C PRO A 219 14.62 -4.75 0.23
N GLU A 220 15.35 -3.83 -0.39
CA GLU A 220 16.78 -3.60 -0.09
C GLU A 220 17.06 -2.94 1.27
N PHE A 221 16.02 -2.49 1.99
CA PHE A 221 16.15 -1.62 3.16
C PHE A 221 17.12 -2.16 4.21
N LYS A 222 17.13 -3.47 4.46
CA LYS A 222 18.03 -4.12 5.45
C LYS A 222 19.49 -3.92 5.06
N ARG A 223 19.83 -4.17 3.80
CA ARG A 223 21.19 -3.98 3.28
C ARG A 223 21.60 -2.52 3.34
N VAL A 224 20.73 -1.64 2.85
CA VAL A 224 20.99 -0.19 2.86
C VAL A 224 21.13 0.34 4.28
N ALA A 225 20.30 -0.11 5.23
CA ALA A 225 20.40 0.29 6.64
C ALA A 225 21.76 -0.10 7.26
N ILE A 226 22.23 -1.32 6.99
CA ILE A 226 23.54 -1.77 7.47
C ILE A 226 24.66 -0.91 6.89
N GLU A 227 24.63 -0.65 5.57
CA GLU A 227 25.62 0.18 4.88
C GLU A 227 25.64 1.61 5.43
N GLU A 228 24.49 2.27 5.55
CA GLU A 228 24.40 3.65 6.00
C GLU A 228 24.75 3.80 7.48
N LEU A 229 24.28 2.91 8.34
CA LEU A 229 24.63 2.92 9.78
C LEU A 229 26.12 2.66 10.00
N THR A 230 26.71 1.70 9.26
CA THR A 230 28.14 1.43 9.33
C THR A 230 28.96 2.65 8.85
N SER A 231 28.53 3.27 7.75
CA SER A 231 29.15 4.49 7.22
C SER A 231 29.03 5.67 8.19
N ALA A 232 27.98 5.69 9.01
CA ALA A 232 27.79 6.69 10.05
C ALA A 232 28.68 6.46 11.29
N GLY A 233 29.34 5.31 11.39
CA GLY A 233 30.30 4.99 12.47
C GLY A 233 29.81 3.96 13.49
N PHE A 234 28.64 3.33 13.29
CA PHE A 234 28.15 2.27 14.16
C PHE A 234 28.78 0.92 13.83
N GLU A 235 29.00 0.11 14.87
CA GLU A 235 29.24 -1.32 14.75
C GLU A 235 27.90 -2.06 14.79
N VAL A 236 27.37 -2.41 13.60
CA VAL A 236 26.03 -2.96 13.46
C VAL A 236 26.02 -4.47 13.65
N SER A 237 25.29 -4.94 14.66
CA SER A 237 25.02 -6.35 14.91
C SER A 237 23.56 -6.66 14.53
N VAL A 238 23.34 -7.43 13.46
CA VAL A 238 21.99 -7.76 13.00
C VAL A 238 21.45 -8.96 13.76
N TYR A 239 20.25 -8.83 14.31
CA TYR A 239 19.51 -9.97 14.87
C TYR A 239 19.08 -10.92 13.77
N LYS A 240 19.25 -12.22 14.01
CA LYS A 240 18.75 -13.27 13.15
C LYS A 240 17.67 -14.08 13.88
N THR A 241 16.54 -14.24 13.25
CA THR A 241 15.44 -15.08 13.74
C THR A 241 15.85 -16.55 13.71
N VAL A 242 15.16 -17.39 14.48
CA VAL A 242 15.36 -18.85 14.44
C VAL A 242 15.13 -19.41 13.03
N GLN A 243 14.19 -18.83 12.29
CA GLN A 243 13.89 -19.22 10.92
C GLN A 243 15.06 -18.88 9.96
N GLU A 244 15.67 -17.70 10.12
CA GLU A 244 16.84 -17.30 9.33
C GLU A 244 18.06 -18.21 9.66
N LEU A 245 18.28 -18.51 10.95
CA LEU A 245 19.33 -19.44 11.37
C LEU A 245 19.09 -20.85 10.84
N ALA A 246 17.84 -21.31 10.85
CA ALA A 246 17.47 -22.62 10.29
C ALA A 246 17.70 -22.70 8.78
N ALA A 247 17.44 -21.61 8.05
CA ALA A 247 17.71 -21.52 6.61
C ALA A 247 19.21 -21.58 6.30
N GLU A 248 20.05 -21.11 7.24
CA GLU A 248 21.52 -21.22 7.19
C GLU A 248 22.06 -22.58 7.69
N GLY A 249 21.17 -23.53 8.00
CA GLY A 249 21.53 -24.86 8.52
C GLY A 249 21.82 -24.91 10.01
N GLN A 250 21.60 -23.81 10.74
CA GLN A 250 21.79 -23.75 12.19
C GLN A 250 20.47 -24.07 12.91
N ARG A 251 20.51 -24.91 13.94
CA ARG A 251 19.35 -25.25 14.77
C ARG A 251 19.68 -25.06 16.24
N PRO A 252 19.66 -23.83 16.74
CA PRO A 252 19.96 -23.57 18.13
C PRO A 252 18.89 -24.20 19.04
N ASP A 253 19.30 -24.68 20.19
CA ASP A 253 18.37 -24.97 21.29
C ASP A 253 17.68 -23.67 21.72
N MET A 254 16.36 -23.70 21.88
CA MET A 254 15.57 -22.50 22.10
C MET A 254 15.93 -21.76 23.38
N GLN A 255 16.16 -22.49 24.47
CA GLN A 255 16.52 -21.87 25.75
C GLN A 255 17.90 -21.22 25.66
N THR A 256 18.86 -21.89 25.07
CA THR A 256 20.20 -21.38 24.81
C THR A 256 20.16 -20.15 23.92
N PHE A 257 19.34 -20.18 22.86
CA PHE A 257 19.16 -19.06 21.94
C PHE A 257 18.59 -17.83 22.66
N ILE A 258 17.50 -17.99 23.42
CA ILE A 258 16.89 -16.89 24.16
C ILE A 258 17.88 -16.33 25.18
N SER A 259 18.55 -17.18 25.94
CA SER A 259 19.53 -16.75 26.92
C SER A 259 20.73 -16.02 26.31
N ALA A 260 21.22 -16.51 25.17
CA ALA A 260 22.33 -15.87 24.47
C ALA A 260 21.98 -14.48 23.94
N GLU A 261 20.74 -14.27 23.53
CA GLU A 261 20.30 -12.96 23.03
C GLU A 261 19.92 -11.98 24.17
N THR A 262 19.46 -12.46 25.32
CA THR A 262 18.91 -11.61 26.37
C THR A 262 19.88 -11.34 27.52
N GLN A 263 20.74 -12.26 27.89
CA GLN A 263 21.67 -12.06 29.03
C GLN A 263 22.82 -11.12 28.67
N GLY A 264 23.11 -10.18 29.58
CA GLY A 264 24.19 -9.24 29.43
C GLY A 264 24.00 -8.31 28.22
N TYR A 265 22.78 -7.85 27.97
CA TYR A 265 22.47 -7.06 26.79
C TYR A 265 23.22 -5.69 26.80
N PRO A 266 23.22 -4.90 27.89
CA PRO A 266 23.96 -3.62 27.93
C PRO A 266 25.47 -3.77 27.79
N GLU A 267 26.03 -4.93 28.19
CA GLU A 267 27.45 -5.22 27.99
C GLU A 267 27.81 -5.50 26.55
N LYS A 268 26.83 -5.92 25.74
CA LYS A 268 27.00 -6.24 24.31
C LYS A 268 26.66 -5.08 23.38
N TYR A 269 25.63 -4.31 23.74
CA TYR A 269 25.06 -3.29 22.85
C TYR A 269 24.86 -1.97 23.61
N ASP A 270 25.15 -0.87 22.92
CA ASP A 270 24.98 0.47 23.46
C ASP A 270 23.63 1.08 23.11
N ALA A 271 23.01 0.60 22.01
CA ALA A 271 21.69 0.99 21.56
C ALA A 271 21.03 -0.09 20.72
N ALA A 272 19.70 0.01 20.53
CA ALA A 272 18.92 -0.86 19.67
C ALA A 272 18.10 -0.05 18.67
N LEU A 273 18.04 -0.54 17.42
CA LEU A 273 17.20 -0.01 16.35
C LEU A 273 16.32 -1.11 15.80
N ILE A 274 15.01 -0.87 15.77
CA ILE A 274 14.02 -1.78 15.21
C ILE A 274 13.47 -1.14 13.95
N LEU A 275 13.65 -1.79 12.81
CA LEU A 275 13.07 -1.41 11.52
C LEU A 275 11.93 -2.38 11.19
N ALA A 276 10.70 -1.89 11.27
CA ALA A 276 9.50 -2.69 11.00
C ALA A 276 8.99 -2.41 9.57
N ASN A 277 9.34 -3.29 8.63
CA ASN A 277 8.81 -3.33 7.27
C ASN A 277 7.63 -4.31 7.21
N VAL A 278 6.57 -3.98 7.91
CA VAL A 278 5.34 -4.78 7.94
C VAL A 278 4.34 -4.13 7.01
N SER A 279 4.09 -4.78 5.90
CA SER A 279 3.15 -4.32 4.87
C SER A 279 2.18 -5.42 4.51
N ASP A 280 1.04 -5.04 3.97
CA ASP A 280 0.09 -5.96 3.40
C ASP A 280 0.09 -5.84 1.88
N PHE A 281 0.11 -7.00 1.27
CA PHE A 281 -0.27 -7.16 -0.11
C PHE A 281 -1.62 -7.88 -0.16
N ALA A 282 -2.58 -7.32 -0.86
CA ALA A 282 -3.85 -7.98 -1.15
C ALA A 282 -4.88 -8.06 0.01
N GLN A 283 -5.26 -6.92 0.58
CA GLN A 283 -6.53 -6.77 1.32
C GLN A 283 -6.61 -7.49 2.68
N GLN A 284 -5.51 -7.73 3.33
CA GLN A 284 -5.53 -8.15 4.73
C GLN A 284 -5.96 -6.95 5.60
N GLY A 285 -7.05 -7.08 6.32
CA GLY A 285 -7.69 -5.96 7.00
C GLY A 285 -6.99 -5.44 8.25
N ALA A 286 -5.99 -6.14 8.79
CA ALA A 286 -5.27 -5.74 9.98
C ALA A 286 -3.83 -6.25 9.95
N LEU A 287 -2.90 -5.31 9.96
CA LEU A 287 -1.48 -5.60 10.03
C LEU A 287 -0.96 -5.32 11.43
N ARG A 288 -0.56 -6.38 12.09
CA ARG A 288 0.09 -6.35 13.39
C ARG A 288 1.50 -6.92 13.26
N ILE A 289 2.41 -6.43 14.08
CA ILE A 289 3.75 -7.03 14.18
C ILE A 289 3.60 -8.50 14.59
N ARG A 290 4.21 -9.39 13.83
CA ARG A 290 4.32 -10.80 14.16
C ARG A 290 5.74 -11.08 14.64
N TRP A 291 5.85 -11.46 15.89
CA TRP A 291 7.11 -11.91 16.46
C TRP A 291 7.47 -13.29 15.94
N SER A 292 8.74 -13.56 15.74
CA SER A 292 9.21 -14.84 15.17
C SER A 292 8.82 -16.05 16.03
N MET A 293 8.65 -15.82 17.33
CA MET A 293 8.26 -16.83 18.30
C MET A 293 7.66 -16.20 19.57
N PRO A 294 6.89 -16.93 20.37
CA PRO A 294 6.47 -16.48 21.69
C PRO A 294 7.70 -16.15 22.58
N MET A 295 7.69 -14.98 23.20
CA MET A 295 8.83 -14.45 23.98
C MET A 295 10.12 -14.32 23.16
N GLY A 296 9.97 -14.02 21.85
CA GLY A 296 11.11 -13.84 20.95
C GLY A 296 12.05 -12.73 21.42
N PRO A 297 13.36 -12.92 21.30
CA PRO A 297 14.36 -11.91 21.68
C PRO A 297 14.26 -10.59 20.92
N GLU A 298 13.58 -10.58 19.78
CA GLU A 298 13.30 -9.36 19.00
C GLU A 298 12.21 -8.46 19.60
N MET A 299 11.40 -8.97 20.55
CA MET A 299 10.44 -8.13 21.28
C MET A 299 11.23 -7.11 22.11
N PRO A 300 10.79 -5.83 22.15
CA PRO A 300 11.63 -4.74 22.72
C PRO A 300 11.67 -4.71 24.26
N TRP A 301 11.92 -5.84 24.92
CA TRP A 301 12.12 -5.98 26.36
C TRP A 301 13.36 -5.18 26.81
N TYR A 302 14.35 -5.02 25.96
CA TYR A 302 15.59 -4.26 26.18
C TYR A 302 15.40 -2.73 26.15
N ALA A 303 14.22 -2.24 25.82
CA ALA A 303 13.93 -0.81 25.75
C ALA A 303 14.05 -0.07 27.10
N ALA A 304 14.10 -0.82 28.21
CA ALA A 304 14.40 -0.29 29.55
C ALA A 304 15.90 -0.31 29.90
N GLU A 305 16.70 -1.05 29.11
CA GLU A 305 18.13 -1.27 29.43
C GLU A 305 19.05 -0.40 28.56
N VAL A 306 18.71 -0.20 27.30
CA VAL A 306 19.50 0.63 26.38
C VAL A 306 18.61 1.59 25.57
N PRO A 307 19.15 2.71 25.08
CA PRO A 307 18.48 3.57 24.12
C PRO A 307 17.93 2.77 22.95
N THR A 308 16.61 2.82 22.76
CA THR A 308 15.93 1.99 21.76
C THR A 308 15.04 2.84 20.87
N VAL A 309 15.24 2.75 19.58
CA VAL A 309 14.44 3.45 18.56
C VAL A 309 13.64 2.44 17.74
N PHE A 310 12.33 2.65 17.66
CA PHE A 310 11.43 1.90 16.79
C PHE A 310 11.08 2.73 15.55
N VAL A 311 11.20 2.13 14.39
CA VAL A 311 10.86 2.77 13.11
C VAL A 311 9.88 1.91 12.33
N SER A 312 8.73 2.48 12.01
CA SER A 312 7.79 1.87 11.07
C SER A 312 8.11 2.32 9.65
N LEU A 313 8.45 1.38 8.78
CA LEU A 313 8.79 1.65 7.36
C LEU A 313 7.61 1.59 6.41
N ASN A 314 6.43 1.16 6.86
CA ASN A 314 5.22 1.07 6.03
C ASN A 314 3.99 1.58 6.76
N MET A 315 3.43 0.77 7.62
CA MET A 315 2.18 1.11 8.30
C MET A 315 2.41 2.10 9.44
N PRO A 316 1.65 3.21 9.51
CA PRO A 316 1.90 4.27 10.49
C PRO A 316 1.40 3.94 11.91
N ASN A 317 0.75 2.80 12.12
CA ASN A 317 0.05 2.47 13.37
C ASN A 317 0.75 1.41 14.24
N HIS A 318 1.95 0.97 13.91
CA HIS A 318 2.64 -0.09 14.66
C HIS A 318 3.05 0.30 16.09
N LEU A 319 3.03 1.59 16.44
CA LEU A 319 3.27 2.00 17.83
C LEU A 319 2.29 1.35 18.83
N ILE A 320 1.10 0.94 18.38
CA ILE A 320 0.14 0.18 19.22
C ILE A 320 0.65 -1.22 19.60
N ASP A 321 1.55 -1.79 18.81
CA ASP A 321 2.14 -3.11 19.06
C ASP A 321 3.32 -3.03 20.02
N VAL A 322 3.96 -1.87 20.12
CA VAL A 322 5.17 -1.62 20.90
C VAL A 322 5.06 -0.33 21.75
N PRO A 323 3.99 -0.15 22.53
CA PRO A 323 3.76 1.10 23.27
C PRO A 323 4.85 1.38 24.33
N MET A 324 5.61 0.36 24.72
CA MET A 324 6.69 0.46 25.71
C MET A 324 7.93 1.19 25.20
N VAL A 325 8.15 1.29 23.89
CA VAL A 325 9.31 2.02 23.35
C VAL A 325 9.20 3.51 23.68
N LYS A 326 10.33 4.16 23.96
CA LYS A 326 10.37 5.58 24.32
C LYS A 326 10.59 6.48 23.11
N THR A 327 11.11 5.94 22.02
CA THR A 327 11.36 6.66 20.77
C THR A 327 10.76 5.91 19.61
N ALA A 328 9.87 6.56 18.84
CA ALA A 328 9.17 5.97 17.71
C ALA A 328 9.08 6.93 16.53
N ILE A 329 9.30 6.40 15.33
CA ILE A 329 9.38 7.14 14.06
C ILE A 329 8.50 6.45 13.01
N ASN A 330 7.79 7.22 12.18
CA ASN A 330 7.18 6.76 10.95
C ASN A 330 8.00 7.22 9.75
N ALA A 331 8.47 6.28 8.93
CA ALA A 331 9.24 6.55 7.72
C ALA A 331 8.51 6.21 6.41
N HIS A 332 7.35 5.54 6.49
CA HIS A 332 6.34 5.32 5.45
C HIS A 332 6.72 4.38 4.29
N THR A 333 7.99 4.26 3.91
CA THR A 333 8.41 3.38 2.80
C THR A 333 9.78 2.75 3.06
N PRO A 334 10.06 1.51 2.59
CA PRO A 334 11.34 0.84 2.78
C PRO A 334 12.33 1.13 1.63
N THR A 335 12.28 2.33 1.00
CA THR A 335 13.18 2.67 -0.11
C THR A 335 14.57 3.06 0.37
N ARG A 336 15.55 3.02 -0.54
CA ARG A 336 16.93 3.46 -0.29
C ARG A 336 16.97 4.90 0.25
N GLU A 337 16.27 5.81 -0.43
CA GLU A 337 16.22 7.23 -0.07
C GLU A 337 15.61 7.45 1.32
N THR A 338 14.60 6.67 1.66
CA THR A 338 13.99 6.72 2.99
C THR A 338 14.97 6.26 4.08
N VAL A 339 15.69 5.16 3.85
CA VAL A 339 16.67 4.67 4.82
C VAL A 339 17.82 5.65 4.98
N GLN A 340 18.29 6.25 3.90
CA GLN A 340 19.34 7.28 3.94
C GLN A 340 18.89 8.52 4.73
N ALA A 341 17.70 9.04 4.45
CA ALA A 341 17.12 10.16 5.17
C ALA A 341 16.88 9.82 6.66
N LEU A 342 16.41 8.60 6.93
CA LEU A 342 16.21 8.11 8.30
C LEU A 342 17.53 8.10 9.10
N VAL A 343 18.58 7.51 8.55
CA VAL A 343 19.90 7.47 9.23
C VAL A 343 20.44 8.88 9.48
N ALA A 344 20.28 9.80 8.50
CA ALA A 344 20.67 11.19 8.69
C ALA A 344 19.93 11.85 9.88
N LYS A 345 18.62 11.56 10.04
CA LYS A 345 17.83 12.07 11.17
C LYS A 345 18.21 11.41 12.49
N LEU A 346 18.42 10.09 12.50
CA LEU A 346 18.83 9.35 13.70
C LEU A 346 20.10 9.90 14.30
N ILE A 347 21.06 10.35 13.49
CA ILE A 347 22.35 10.91 13.97
C ILE A 347 22.37 12.45 14.02
N GLY A 348 21.24 13.10 13.86
CA GLY A 348 21.10 14.56 13.97
C GLY A 348 21.68 15.37 12.80
N ARG A 349 21.94 14.76 11.63
CA ARG A 349 22.36 15.48 10.42
C ARG A 349 21.21 16.16 9.69
N SER A 350 19.97 15.71 9.91
CA SER A 350 18.74 16.28 9.38
C SER A 350 17.67 16.32 10.48
N GLU A 351 16.83 17.36 10.49
CA GLU A 351 15.76 17.53 11.46
C GLU A 351 14.49 16.79 11.04
N PHE A 352 13.67 16.39 12.01
CA PHE A 352 12.33 15.82 11.75
C PHE A 352 11.36 16.94 11.41
N THR A 353 10.96 17.03 10.15
CA THR A 353 9.98 18.03 9.66
C THR A 353 8.63 17.41 9.28
N GLY A 354 8.56 16.08 9.18
CA GLY A 354 7.34 15.37 8.90
C GLY A 354 6.32 15.50 10.03
N THR A 355 5.04 15.56 9.65
CA THR A 355 3.92 15.62 10.59
C THR A 355 3.19 14.29 10.63
N HIS A 356 2.78 13.88 11.83
CA HIS A 356 2.01 12.68 12.06
C HIS A 356 0.50 12.97 11.98
N ASN A 357 -0.25 12.02 11.44
CA ASN A 357 -1.71 12.06 11.44
C ASN A 357 -2.24 11.23 12.63
N ASP A 358 -2.75 11.91 13.66
CA ASP A 358 -3.27 11.27 14.87
C ASP A 358 -4.54 10.44 14.63
N ASN A 359 -5.26 10.68 13.52
CA ASN A 359 -6.48 9.94 13.19
C ASN A 359 -6.27 8.44 12.96
N VAL A 360 -5.04 8.00 12.68
CA VAL A 360 -4.72 6.55 12.58
C VAL A 360 -4.98 5.79 13.89
N TRP A 361 -5.06 6.51 15.00
CA TRP A 361 -5.33 5.95 16.35
C TRP A 361 -6.80 6.00 16.74
N CYS A 362 -7.69 6.50 15.87
CA CYS A 362 -9.13 6.64 16.08
C CYS A 362 -9.50 7.32 17.41
N ASP A 363 -8.74 8.32 17.82
CA ASP A 363 -8.86 9.06 19.09
C ASP A 363 -8.88 8.19 20.37
N SER A 364 -8.66 6.87 20.23
CA SER A 364 -8.82 5.90 21.31
C SER A 364 -7.52 5.60 22.04
N TRP A 365 -6.38 6.07 21.55
CA TRP A 365 -5.06 5.64 22.00
C TRP A 365 -4.15 6.79 22.34
N ASP A 366 -3.58 6.73 23.53
CA ASP A 366 -2.48 7.60 23.96
C ASP A 366 -1.20 6.79 24.12
N THR A 367 -0.66 6.28 23.03
CA THR A 367 0.59 5.53 22.98
C THR A 367 1.82 6.42 22.92
N ARG A 368 1.65 7.74 22.91
CA ARG A 368 2.72 8.74 22.86
C ARG A 368 3.25 9.13 24.24
N ARG A 369 2.60 8.72 25.30
CA ARG A 369 3.02 8.96 26.67
C ARG A 369 4.05 7.97 27.16
#